data_7b881f33cc109d1b18f417fdaba9ec9a
#
_entry.id   7b881f33cc109d1b18f417fdaba9ec9a
#
_cell.length_a   1.000
_cell.length_b   1.000
_cell.length_c   1.000
_cell.angle_alpha   90.00
_cell.angle_beta   90.00
_cell.angle_gamma   90.00
#
_symmetry.space_group_name_H-M   'P 1'
#
loop_
_entity.id
_entity.type
_entity.pdbx_description
1 polymer ?
#
loop_
_entity_poly.entity_id
_entity_poly.type
_entity_poly.pdbx_seq_one_letter_code
_entity_poly.pdbx_strand_id
1 'polypeptide(L)'
;MAADKKTLLAMYRTMVTVRQFETMAGEYFAAGQIPGFIHLSIGQEGSSTGVCSCLRPDDYVATTHRGHGHMIAKGADLKRMVAELFGKATGYCKGKGGSMHIADFSIGILGANGVVAGGLPLICGAGLSIKLRKTDQVAV
;
A
#
# COMPACT_ATOMS: atom_id res chain seq x y z
N MET A 1 12.73 3.88 -22.12
CA MET A 1 13.75 4.82 -21.62
C MET A 1 14.27 4.30 -20.29
N ALA A 2 15.59 4.34 -20.05
CA ALA A 2 16.14 3.99 -18.73
C ALA A 2 15.76 5.10 -17.71
N ALA A 3 15.43 4.70 -16.48
CA ALA A 3 15.16 5.66 -15.41
C ALA A 3 16.43 6.47 -15.09
N ASP A 4 16.29 7.75 -14.79
CA ASP A 4 17.41 8.59 -14.40
C ASP A 4 17.90 8.24 -12.98
N LYS A 5 19.10 8.75 -12.63
CA LYS A 5 19.73 8.48 -11.33
C LYS A 5 18.86 8.94 -10.14
N LYS A 6 18.15 10.05 -10.28
CA LYS A 6 17.29 10.61 -9.22
C LYS A 6 16.11 9.67 -8.95
N THR A 7 15.46 9.21 -10.01
CA THR A 7 14.37 8.23 -9.96
C THR A 7 14.83 6.93 -9.34
N LEU A 8 15.98 6.37 -9.78
CA LEU A 8 16.52 5.13 -9.22
C LEU A 8 16.83 5.24 -7.73
N LEU A 9 17.40 6.36 -7.29
CA LEU A 9 17.67 6.61 -5.87
C LEU A 9 16.38 6.74 -5.05
N ALA A 10 15.35 7.38 -5.60
CA ALA A 10 14.03 7.47 -4.94
C ALA A 10 13.40 6.08 -4.80
N MET A 11 13.42 5.27 -5.86
CA MET A 11 12.93 3.88 -5.82
C MET A 11 13.71 3.03 -4.80
N TYR A 12 15.03 3.12 -4.80
CA TYR A 12 15.85 2.41 -3.82
C TYR A 12 15.52 2.80 -2.38
N ARG A 13 15.36 4.11 -2.11
CA ARG A 13 14.93 4.60 -0.79
C ARG A 13 13.58 4.01 -0.40
N THR A 14 12.61 4.00 -1.31
CA THR A 14 11.30 3.41 -1.06
C THR A 14 11.41 1.92 -0.73
N MET A 15 12.17 1.16 -1.50
CA MET A 15 12.38 -0.28 -1.25
C MET A 15 13.02 -0.53 0.13
N VAL A 16 14.02 0.25 0.51
CA VAL A 16 14.64 0.16 1.85
C VAL A 16 13.62 0.51 2.94
N THR A 17 12.80 1.55 2.72
CA THR A 17 11.74 1.92 3.68
C THR A 17 10.72 0.79 3.85
N VAL A 18 10.28 0.17 2.76
CA VAL A 18 9.38 -1.00 2.81
C VAL A 18 10.02 -2.13 3.60
N ARG A 19 11.27 -2.49 3.29
CA ARG A 19 11.99 -3.56 3.99
C ARG A 19 12.08 -3.30 5.49
N GLN A 20 12.45 -2.09 5.90
CA GLN A 20 12.57 -1.72 7.32
C GLN A 20 11.21 -1.75 8.03
N PHE A 21 10.17 -1.22 7.38
CA PHE A 21 8.81 -1.25 7.91
C PHE A 21 8.33 -2.68 8.14
N GLU A 22 8.49 -3.55 7.15
CA GLU A 22 8.06 -4.95 7.21
C GLU A 22 8.84 -5.76 8.26
N THR A 23 10.16 -5.50 8.35
CA THR A 23 10.99 -6.16 9.37
C THR A 23 10.52 -5.78 10.76
N MET A 24 10.36 -4.48 11.03
CA MET A 24 9.82 -3.97 12.30
C MET A 24 8.44 -4.58 12.60
N ALA A 25 7.53 -4.56 11.62
CA ALA A 25 6.18 -5.11 11.81
C ALA A 25 6.21 -6.60 12.16
N GLY A 26 7.10 -7.36 11.52
CA GLY A 26 7.32 -8.78 11.84
C GLY A 26 7.84 -9.01 13.25
N GLU A 27 8.79 -8.20 13.70
CA GLU A 27 9.35 -8.29 15.05
C GLU A 27 8.30 -7.99 16.13
N TYR A 28 7.52 -6.91 15.96
CA TYR A 28 6.44 -6.56 16.90
C TYR A 28 5.30 -7.56 16.88
N PHE A 29 5.00 -8.16 15.74
CA PHE A 29 4.02 -9.23 15.66
C PHE A 29 4.51 -10.48 16.38
N ALA A 30 5.76 -10.91 16.16
CA ALA A 30 6.37 -12.04 16.87
C ALA A 30 6.43 -11.83 18.39
N ALA A 31 6.58 -10.57 18.83
CA ALA A 31 6.52 -10.18 20.23
C ALA A 31 5.07 -10.11 20.81
N GLY A 32 4.04 -10.43 20.01
CA GLY A 32 2.63 -10.39 20.43
C GLY A 32 2.04 -9.00 20.62
N GLN A 33 2.70 -7.96 20.10
CA GLN A 33 2.26 -6.58 20.29
C GLN A 33 1.32 -6.06 19.17
N ILE A 34 1.31 -6.72 18.03
CA ILE A 34 0.38 -6.43 16.93
C ILE A 34 -0.74 -7.48 16.98
N PRO A 35 -2.01 -7.07 17.19
CA PRO A 35 -3.13 -7.99 17.24
C PRO A 35 -3.53 -8.52 15.85
N GLY A 36 -4.23 -9.64 15.82
CA GLY A 36 -4.79 -10.24 14.61
C GLY A 36 -3.75 -11.01 13.79
N PHE A 37 -3.73 -10.77 12.49
CA PHE A 37 -2.83 -11.43 11.54
C PHE A 37 -2.00 -10.40 10.78
N ILE A 38 -0.77 -10.77 10.42
CA ILE A 38 0.10 -9.96 9.59
C ILE A 38 0.54 -10.76 8.36
N HIS A 39 0.59 -10.08 7.21
CA HIS A 39 1.09 -10.66 5.97
C HIS A 39 2.17 -9.74 5.40
N LEU A 40 3.41 -10.08 5.68
CA LEU A 40 4.56 -9.31 5.26
C LEU A 40 4.80 -9.43 3.75
N SER A 41 5.27 -8.36 3.14
CA SER A 41 5.68 -8.29 1.74
C SER A 41 7.20 -8.25 1.57
N ILE A 42 7.96 -8.76 2.55
CA ILE A 42 9.42 -8.91 2.45
C ILE A 42 9.78 -9.73 1.19
N GLY A 43 10.67 -9.18 0.37
CA GLY A 43 11.04 -9.75 -0.93
C GLY A 43 10.21 -9.23 -2.11
N GLN A 44 9.15 -8.45 -1.86
CA GLN A 44 8.27 -7.87 -2.89
C GLN A 44 8.45 -6.35 -3.06
N GLU A 45 9.50 -5.77 -2.48
CA GLU A 45 9.74 -4.32 -2.48
C GLU A 45 9.86 -3.77 -3.90
N GLY A 46 10.51 -4.54 -4.79
CA GLY A 46 10.71 -4.14 -6.19
C GLY A 46 9.41 -4.05 -6.97
N SER A 47 8.46 -4.97 -6.76
CA SER A 47 7.17 -4.96 -7.48
C SER A 47 6.29 -3.79 -7.06
N SER A 48 6.09 -3.58 -5.76
CA SER A 48 5.28 -2.47 -5.25
C SER A 48 5.87 -1.10 -5.61
N THR A 49 7.19 -0.95 -5.45
CA THR A 49 7.88 0.30 -5.79
C THR A 49 7.89 0.55 -7.30
N GLY A 50 8.18 -0.48 -8.11
CA GLY A 50 8.24 -0.38 -9.56
C GLY A 50 6.93 0.09 -10.16
N VAL A 51 5.82 -0.56 -9.79
CA VAL A 51 4.48 -0.16 -10.26
C VAL A 51 4.13 1.25 -9.78
N CYS A 52 4.22 1.52 -8.47
CA CYS A 52 3.79 2.81 -7.93
C CYS A 52 4.65 3.99 -8.39
N SER A 53 5.93 3.75 -8.77
CA SER A 53 6.78 4.82 -9.32
C SER A 53 6.35 5.32 -10.70
N CYS A 54 5.51 4.55 -11.40
CA CYS A 54 4.94 4.92 -12.69
C CYS A 54 3.57 5.63 -12.56
N LEU A 55 3.03 5.71 -11.36
CA LEU A 55 1.69 6.25 -11.10
C LEU A 55 1.75 7.69 -10.61
N ARG A 56 0.71 8.44 -10.95
CA ARG A 56 0.47 9.76 -10.39
C ARG A 56 -0.15 9.65 -8.99
N PRO A 57 -0.08 10.70 -8.17
CA PRO A 57 -0.71 10.71 -6.85
C PRO A 57 -2.21 10.40 -6.88
N ASP A 58 -2.92 10.83 -7.93
CA ASP A 58 -4.36 10.68 -8.11
C ASP A 58 -4.79 9.39 -8.84
N ASP A 59 -3.84 8.57 -9.32
CA ASP A 59 -4.12 7.25 -9.86
C ASP A 59 -4.55 6.26 -8.77
N TYR A 60 -5.44 5.33 -9.10
CA TYR A 60 -5.98 4.37 -8.15
C TYR A 60 -5.19 3.07 -8.10
N VAL A 61 -5.04 2.54 -6.88
CA VAL A 61 -4.39 1.25 -6.63
C VAL A 61 -5.29 0.41 -5.71
N ALA A 62 -5.55 -0.83 -6.08
CA ALA A 62 -6.08 -1.85 -5.18
C ALA A 62 -5.02 -2.93 -4.98
N THR A 63 -4.90 -3.45 -3.76
CA THR A 63 -3.87 -4.44 -3.47
C THR A 63 -4.44 -5.70 -2.84
N THR A 64 -3.60 -6.72 -2.74
CA THR A 64 -3.88 -7.94 -2.00
C THR A 64 -3.68 -7.74 -0.50
N HIS A 65 -3.76 -8.82 0.27
CA HIS A 65 -3.44 -8.85 1.70
C HIS A 65 -2.01 -8.45 2.06
N ARG A 66 -1.10 -8.26 1.09
CA ARG A 66 0.29 -7.78 1.27
C ARG A 66 0.44 -6.34 0.77
N GLY A 67 -0.41 -5.46 1.28
CA GLY A 67 -0.58 -4.08 0.78
C GLY A 67 0.44 -3.07 1.30
N HIS A 68 1.24 -3.37 2.34
CA HIS A 68 2.10 -2.37 3.00
C HIS A 68 3.07 -1.70 2.03
N GLY A 69 3.74 -2.48 1.15
CA GLY A 69 4.68 -1.94 0.17
C GLY A 69 4.02 -0.95 -0.78
N HIS A 70 2.79 -1.22 -1.23
CA HIS A 70 2.04 -0.32 -2.11
C HIS A 70 1.63 0.97 -1.39
N MET A 71 1.17 0.86 -0.12
CA MET A 71 0.88 2.03 0.71
C MET A 71 2.09 2.96 0.81
N ILE A 72 3.25 2.39 1.19
CA ILE A 72 4.50 3.14 1.34
C ILE A 72 4.94 3.77 0.01
N ALA A 73 4.89 3.00 -1.07
CA ALA A 73 5.28 3.45 -2.39
C ALA A 73 4.36 4.56 -2.96
N LYS A 74 3.09 4.60 -2.54
CA LYS A 74 2.14 5.69 -2.85
C LYS A 74 2.26 6.89 -1.89
N GLY A 75 3.17 6.84 -0.92
CA GLY A 75 3.45 7.97 -0.03
C GLY A 75 2.64 8.00 1.27
N ALA A 76 2.17 6.85 1.74
CA ALA A 76 1.46 6.76 3.02
C ALA A 76 2.32 7.21 4.21
N ASP A 77 1.67 7.82 5.20
CA ASP A 77 2.30 8.17 6.48
C ASP A 77 2.57 6.90 7.29
N LEU A 78 3.85 6.61 7.52
CA LEU A 78 4.30 5.42 8.26
C LEU A 78 3.78 5.38 9.70
N LYS A 79 3.63 6.54 10.35
CA LYS A 79 3.10 6.61 11.72
C LYS A 79 1.64 6.14 11.77
N ARG A 80 0.84 6.56 10.79
CA ARG A 80 -0.55 6.11 10.67
C ARG A 80 -0.64 4.64 10.30
N MET A 81 0.28 4.13 9.48
CA MET A 81 0.36 2.70 9.18
C MET A 81 0.69 1.89 10.43
N VAL A 82 1.71 2.28 11.19
CA VAL A 82 2.05 1.63 12.47
C VAL A 82 0.86 1.69 13.43
N ALA A 83 0.23 2.85 13.58
CA ALA A 83 -0.96 3.00 14.44
C ALA A 83 -2.08 2.05 14.04
N GLU A 84 -2.30 1.82 12.74
CA GLU A 84 -3.27 0.85 12.24
C GLU A 84 -2.93 -0.57 12.65
N LEU A 85 -1.66 -0.99 12.47
CA LEU A 85 -1.21 -2.33 12.87
C LEU A 85 -1.38 -2.58 14.37
N PHE A 86 -1.16 -1.55 15.19
CA PHE A 86 -1.34 -1.61 16.65
C PHE A 86 -2.80 -1.40 17.12
N GLY A 87 -3.77 -1.37 16.20
CA GLY A 87 -5.19 -1.21 16.51
C GLY A 87 -5.57 0.16 17.10
N LYS A 88 -4.81 1.21 16.79
CA LYS A 88 -5.04 2.56 17.33
C LYS A 88 -6.01 3.37 16.47
N ALA A 89 -6.83 4.19 17.12
CA ALA A 89 -7.81 5.06 16.45
C ALA A 89 -7.18 6.08 15.49
N THR A 90 -5.88 6.38 15.64
CA THR A 90 -5.12 7.26 14.77
C THR A 90 -4.62 6.58 13.48
N GLY A 91 -4.82 5.28 13.34
CA GLY A 91 -4.54 4.53 12.13
C GLY A 91 -5.44 4.91 10.96
N TYR A 92 -5.09 4.48 9.75
CA TYR A 92 -5.82 4.79 8.52
C TYR A 92 -7.28 4.35 8.54
N CYS A 93 -7.53 3.15 9.04
CA CYS A 93 -8.86 2.56 9.20
C CYS A 93 -9.32 2.56 10.67
N LYS A 94 -8.81 3.50 11.48
CA LYS A 94 -9.11 3.66 12.91
C LYS A 94 -8.79 2.42 13.74
N GLY A 95 -7.75 1.66 13.32
CA GLY A 95 -7.30 0.44 13.96
C GLY A 95 -8.20 -0.77 13.74
N LYS A 96 -9.16 -0.71 12.81
CA LYS A 96 -10.11 -1.79 12.53
C LYS A 96 -9.71 -2.68 11.36
N GLY A 97 -8.90 -2.14 10.44
CA GLY A 97 -8.48 -2.86 9.24
C GLY A 97 -7.27 -3.76 9.47
N GLY A 98 -6.36 -3.36 10.34
CA GLY A 98 -5.10 -4.06 10.57
C GLY A 98 -4.25 -4.15 9.30
N SER A 99 -3.39 -5.18 9.24
CA SER A 99 -2.42 -5.38 8.16
C SER A 99 -3.06 -5.51 6.76
N MET A 100 -4.17 -6.23 6.65
CA MET A 100 -4.72 -6.68 5.37
C MET A 100 -5.75 -5.73 4.74
N HIS A 101 -6.12 -4.64 5.40
CA HIS A 101 -7.23 -3.79 4.96
C HIS A 101 -6.93 -2.29 5.03
N ILE A 102 -5.64 -1.91 4.98
CA ILE A 102 -5.27 -0.49 4.99
C ILE A 102 -5.74 0.16 3.69
N ALA A 103 -6.42 1.30 3.82
CA ALA A 103 -6.90 2.10 2.71
C ALA A 103 -6.65 3.59 2.98
N ASP A 104 -6.37 4.35 1.93
CA ASP A 104 -6.30 5.81 1.96
C ASP A 104 -6.67 6.38 0.59
N PHE A 105 -7.91 6.83 0.46
CA PHE A 105 -8.41 7.41 -0.78
C PHE A 105 -7.72 8.73 -1.15
N SER A 106 -7.13 9.44 -0.19
CA SER A 106 -6.45 10.71 -0.45
C SER A 106 -5.18 10.57 -1.29
N ILE A 107 -4.56 9.38 -1.27
CA ILE A 107 -3.41 9.02 -2.10
C ILE A 107 -3.75 7.96 -3.17
N GLY A 108 -5.04 7.74 -3.45
CA GLY A 108 -5.50 6.81 -4.47
C GLY A 108 -5.47 5.33 -4.07
N ILE A 109 -5.20 4.97 -2.81
CA ILE A 109 -5.25 3.59 -2.35
C ILE A 109 -6.68 3.20 -1.99
N LEU A 110 -7.32 2.38 -2.82
CA LEU A 110 -8.69 1.90 -2.62
C LEU A 110 -8.80 0.83 -1.53
N GLY A 111 -7.71 0.19 -1.22
CA GLY A 111 -7.56 -0.74 -0.10
C GLY A 111 -6.73 -1.97 -0.41
N ALA A 112 -6.20 -2.53 0.66
CA ALA A 112 -5.72 -3.91 0.69
C ALA A 112 -6.93 -4.84 0.95
N ASN A 113 -6.89 -6.07 0.46
CA ASN A 113 -8.01 -7.00 0.58
C ASN A 113 -7.54 -8.40 1.00
N GLY A 114 -8.04 -8.89 2.13
CA GLY A 114 -7.75 -10.24 2.63
C GLY A 114 -8.38 -11.34 1.77
N VAL A 115 -9.41 -11.03 1.00
CA VAL A 115 -10.01 -12.00 0.07
C VAL A 115 -9.17 -12.07 -1.21
N VAL A 116 -8.70 -13.26 -1.55
CA VAL A 116 -7.93 -13.49 -2.79
C VAL A 116 -8.75 -13.07 -4.01
N ALA A 117 -8.14 -12.28 -4.91
CA ALA A 117 -8.80 -11.66 -6.07
C ALA A 117 -9.91 -10.63 -5.74
N GLY A 118 -10.22 -10.36 -4.46
CA GLY A 118 -11.24 -9.39 -4.06
C GLY A 118 -10.96 -7.94 -4.49
N GLY A 119 -9.72 -7.62 -4.81
CA GLY A 119 -9.32 -6.32 -5.39
C GLY A 119 -9.75 -6.14 -6.85
N LEU A 120 -9.93 -7.23 -7.61
CA LEU A 120 -10.23 -7.16 -9.04
C LEU A 120 -11.56 -6.42 -9.34
N PRO A 121 -12.69 -6.74 -8.72
CA PRO A 121 -13.92 -5.98 -8.96
C PRO A 121 -13.82 -4.54 -8.50
N LEU A 122 -13.05 -4.25 -7.44
CA LEU A 122 -12.83 -2.87 -6.98
C LEU A 122 -12.10 -2.05 -8.05
N ILE A 123 -11.02 -2.59 -8.61
CA ILE A 123 -10.24 -1.88 -9.60
C ILE A 123 -10.98 -1.76 -10.95
N CYS A 124 -11.79 -2.75 -11.31
CA CYS A 124 -12.70 -2.67 -12.46
C CYS A 124 -13.72 -1.54 -12.26
N GLY A 125 -14.31 -1.43 -11.08
CA GLY A 125 -15.21 -0.34 -10.72
C GLY A 125 -14.55 1.04 -10.79
N ALA A 126 -13.31 1.15 -10.30
CA ALA A 126 -12.51 2.37 -10.42
C ALA A 126 -12.25 2.75 -11.88
N GLY A 127 -11.85 1.78 -12.71
CA GLY A 127 -11.65 1.99 -14.15
C GLY A 127 -12.92 2.43 -14.86
N LEU A 128 -14.07 1.85 -14.53
CA LEU A 128 -15.38 2.28 -15.05
C LEU A 128 -15.69 3.73 -14.62
N SER A 129 -15.46 4.08 -13.35
CA SER A 129 -15.67 5.43 -12.83
C SER A 129 -14.82 6.45 -13.59
N ILE A 130 -13.53 6.16 -13.79
CA ILE A 130 -12.60 6.99 -14.57
C ILE A 130 -13.17 7.24 -15.98
N LYS A 131 -13.58 6.17 -16.65
CA LYS A 131 -14.15 6.23 -18.01
C LYS A 131 -15.41 7.09 -18.06
N LEU A 132 -16.34 6.90 -17.12
CA LEU A 132 -17.60 7.67 -17.07
C LEU A 132 -17.37 9.15 -16.75
N ARG A 133 -16.41 9.43 -15.86
CA ARG A 133 -16.02 10.79 -15.48
C ARG A 133 -15.12 11.47 -16.51
N LYS A 134 -14.67 10.73 -17.53
CA LYS A 134 -13.77 11.20 -18.59
C LYS A 134 -12.48 11.82 -18.02
N THR A 135 -11.92 11.24 -16.97
CA THR A 135 -10.61 11.61 -16.43
C THR A 135 -9.51 10.78 -17.10
N ASP A 136 -8.26 11.19 -16.94
CA ASP A 136 -7.08 10.52 -17.50
C ASP A 136 -6.29 9.69 -16.46
N GLN A 137 -6.89 9.45 -15.32
CA GLN A 137 -6.34 8.59 -14.28
C GLN A 137 -6.23 7.14 -14.77
N VAL A 138 -5.37 6.36 -14.12
CA VAL A 138 -5.33 4.91 -14.29
C VAL A 138 -5.72 4.20 -13.00
N ALA A 139 -6.13 2.93 -13.14
CA ALA A 139 -6.50 2.05 -12.03
C ALA A 139 -5.70 0.75 -12.15
N VAL A 140 -4.92 0.40 -11.11
CA VAL A 140 -3.97 -0.71 -11.08
C VAL A 140 -4.25 -1.63 -9.89
#